data_a4e2909c71431a7b0361a813baf5c07a
#
_entry.id   a4e2909c71431a7b0361a813baf5c07a
#
_cell.length_a   1.000
_cell.length_b   1.000
_cell.length_c   1.000
_cell.angle_alpha   90.00
_cell.angle_beta   90.00
_cell.angle_gamma   90.00
#
_symmetry.space_group_name_H-M   'P 1'
#
loop_
_entity.id
_entity.type
_entity.pdbx_description
1 polymer ?
#
loop_
_entity_poly.entity_id
_entity_poly.type
_entity_poly.pdbx_seq_one_letter_code
_entity_poly.pdbx_strand_id
1 'polypeptide(L)'
;AGATQWIPTDESAASMVPDAHDPEKFHAPIMFTTDLALKMDPDYKKISKRFLDNPKDFEKAFARAWFKLTHRDMGPRTRYLGSLVPKEELVWQDPIPTVDHKLVDAGDVATLKSKIMDSGLSVSELVRTAWASASTFRETDYRGGANGARVRLAPQKDWAVNTPAELDKVVKTLEGIQQDFNKAQK
;
A
#
# COMPACT_ATOMS: atom_id res chain seq x y z
N ALA A 1 19.48 -9.00 -30.47
CA ALA A 1 19.97 -8.29 -29.30
C ALA A 1 21.05 -9.05 -28.49
N GLY A 2 21.75 -10.04 -29.02
CA GLY A 2 22.93 -10.68 -28.43
C GLY A 2 22.71 -11.51 -27.14
N ALA A 3 21.47 -11.69 -26.68
CA ALA A 3 21.18 -12.53 -25.54
C ALA A 3 21.07 -14.01 -25.96
N THR A 4 21.64 -14.88 -25.13
CA THR A 4 21.53 -16.32 -25.32
C THR A 4 20.11 -16.77 -24.96
N GLN A 5 19.48 -17.52 -25.87
CA GLN A 5 18.13 -18.09 -25.67
C GLN A 5 18.18 -19.58 -25.98
N TRP A 6 17.35 -20.34 -25.27
CA TRP A 6 17.12 -21.75 -25.55
C TRP A 6 16.00 -21.87 -26.59
N ILE A 7 16.27 -22.64 -27.66
CA ILE A 7 15.31 -22.94 -28.72
C ILE A 7 15.08 -24.46 -28.79
N PRO A 8 13.91 -24.92 -29.25
CA PRO A 8 13.70 -26.35 -29.44
C PRO A 8 14.63 -26.91 -30.50
N THR A 9 15.04 -28.15 -30.33
CA THR A 9 15.81 -28.90 -31.31
C THR A 9 14.89 -29.57 -32.36
N ASP A 10 13.61 -29.66 -32.08
CA ASP A 10 12.58 -30.21 -32.95
C ASP A 10 12.09 -29.13 -33.92
N GLU A 11 12.32 -29.32 -35.23
CA GLU A 11 11.89 -28.36 -36.24
C GLU A 11 10.37 -28.21 -36.33
N SER A 12 9.58 -29.20 -35.92
CA SER A 12 8.11 -29.11 -35.86
C SER A 12 7.61 -28.04 -34.88
N ALA A 13 8.44 -27.65 -33.94
CA ALA A 13 8.12 -26.59 -32.98
C ALA A 13 8.30 -25.17 -33.57
N ALA A 14 8.80 -25.01 -34.78
CA ALA A 14 9.09 -23.68 -35.35
C ALA A 14 7.86 -22.78 -35.50
N SER A 15 6.66 -23.36 -35.51
CA SER A 15 5.38 -22.66 -35.70
C SER A 15 4.35 -23.01 -34.63
N MET A 16 4.79 -23.26 -33.39
CA MET A 16 3.88 -23.65 -32.30
C MET A 16 3.27 -22.45 -31.53
N VAL A 17 3.91 -21.29 -31.55
CA VAL A 17 3.47 -20.13 -30.79
C VAL A 17 2.84 -19.09 -31.72
N PRO A 18 1.54 -18.82 -31.61
CA PRO A 18 0.90 -17.79 -32.42
C PRO A 18 1.44 -16.39 -32.04
N ASP A 19 1.54 -15.51 -33.03
CA ASP A 19 1.88 -14.13 -32.82
C ASP A 19 0.73 -13.40 -32.06
N ALA A 20 1.07 -12.44 -31.20
CA ALA A 20 0.08 -11.75 -30.40
C ALA A 20 -0.83 -10.80 -31.21
N HIS A 21 -0.41 -10.38 -32.39
CA HIS A 21 -1.08 -9.36 -33.21
C HIS A 21 -1.49 -9.84 -34.59
N ASP A 22 -0.83 -10.89 -35.10
CA ASP A 22 -1.06 -11.43 -36.43
C ASP A 22 -1.42 -12.94 -36.35
N PRO A 23 -2.69 -13.32 -36.57
CA PRO A 23 -3.14 -14.70 -36.44
C PRO A 23 -2.53 -15.66 -37.48
N GLU A 24 -2.00 -15.13 -38.59
CA GLU A 24 -1.37 -15.90 -39.64
C GLU A 24 0.13 -16.14 -39.36
N LYS A 25 0.69 -15.48 -38.36
CA LYS A 25 2.11 -15.57 -38.02
C LYS A 25 2.35 -16.47 -36.82
N PHE A 26 3.38 -17.29 -36.89
CA PHE A 26 3.77 -18.18 -35.81
C PHE A 26 5.28 -18.05 -35.53
N HIS A 27 5.67 -18.41 -34.35
CA HIS A 27 7.05 -18.36 -33.84
C HIS A 27 7.43 -19.69 -33.19
N ALA A 28 8.72 -19.98 -33.17
CA ALA A 28 9.26 -21.04 -32.33
C ALA A 28 9.19 -20.62 -30.85
N PRO A 29 8.87 -21.51 -29.90
CA PRO A 29 9.00 -21.24 -28.50
C PRO A 29 10.47 -20.96 -28.15
N ILE A 30 10.69 -19.97 -27.29
CA ILE A 30 12.00 -19.64 -26.78
C ILE A 30 11.95 -19.65 -25.25
N MET A 31 13.07 -19.97 -24.60
CA MET A 31 13.20 -19.97 -23.16
C MET A 31 14.47 -19.25 -22.72
N PHE A 32 14.40 -18.59 -21.58
CA PHE A 32 15.58 -18.13 -20.85
C PHE A 32 16.10 -19.24 -19.93
N THR A 33 17.32 -19.11 -19.48
CA THR A 33 17.90 -20.05 -18.50
C THR A 33 17.07 -20.10 -17.21
N THR A 34 16.48 -18.96 -16.81
CA THR A 34 15.56 -18.89 -15.66
C THR A 34 14.28 -19.70 -15.85
N ASP A 35 13.77 -19.81 -17.07
CA ASP A 35 12.59 -20.64 -17.36
C ASP A 35 12.94 -22.13 -17.22
N LEU A 36 14.13 -22.51 -17.69
CA LEU A 36 14.63 -23.88 -17.55
C LEU A 36 14.87 -24.27 -16.09
N ALA A 37 15.17 -23.31 -15.20
CA ALA A 37 15.34 -23.57 -13.79
C ALA A 37 14.09 -24.20 -13.16
N LEU A 38 12.90 -23.87 -13.63
CA LEU A 38 11.63 -24.49 -13.15
C LEU A 38 11.60 -26.02 -13.34
N LYS A 39 12.43 -26.56 -14.26
CA LYS A 39 12.55 -27.97 -14.54
C LYS A 39 13.86 -28.56 -14.04
N MET A 40 14.95 -27.82 -14.07
CA MET A 40 16.30 -28.33 -13.83
C MET A 40 16.76 -28.20 -12.37
N ASP A 41 16.33 -27.12 -11.68
CA ASP A 41 16.57 -26.96 -10.27
C ASP A 41 15.68 -27.92 -9.46
N PRO A 42 16.23 -28.69 -8.49
CA PRO A 42 15.46 -29.70 -7.77
C PRO A 42 14.33 -29.13 -6.92
N ASP A 43 14.49 -27.95 -6.36
CA ASP A 43 13.46 -27.33 -5.52
C ASP A 43 12.34 -26.74 -6.38
N TYR A 44 12.67 -26.00 -7.42
CA TYR A 44 11.69 -25.48 -8.38
C TYR A 44 10.96 -26.61 -9.11
N LYS A 45 11.67 -27.66 -9.53
CA LYS A 45 11.07 -28.83 -10.17
C LYS A 45 10.02 -29.49 -9.29
N LYS A 46 10.27 -29.61 -7.98
CA LYS A 46 9.30 -30.17 -7.03
C LYS A 46 8.01 -29.34 -6.97
N ILE A 47 8.14 -28.01 -6.97
CA ILE A 47 7.00 -27.09 -6.96
C ILE A 47 6.27 -27.15 -8.30
N SER A 48 6.97 -27.08 -9.42
CA SER A 48 6.39 -27.14 -10.77
C SER A 48 5.65 -28.43 -11.00
N LYS A 49 6.22 -29.55 -10.55
CA LYS A 49 5.56 -30.87 -10.65
C LYS A 49 4.29 -30.93 -9.81
N ARG A 50 4.30 -30.41 -8.58
CA ARG A 50 3.10 -30.33 -7.74
C ARG A 50 1.97 -29.57 -8.43
N PHE A 51 2.29 -28.45 -9.07
CA PHE A 51 1.31 -27.65 -9.80
C PHE A 51 0.82 -28.32 -11.08
N LEU A 52 1.68 -29.07 -11.77
CA LEU A 52 1.28 -29.88 -12.92
C LEU A 52 0.29 -30.99 -12.50
N ASP A 53 0.61 -31.69 -11.41
CA ASP A 53 -0.23 -32.77 -10.89
C ASP A 53 -1.55 -32.26 -10.26
N ASN A 54 -1.56 -31.00 -9.79
CA ASN A 54 -2.70 -30.36 -9.12
C ASN A 54 -2.94 -28.93 -9.64
N PRO A 55 -3.55 -28.73 -10.81
CA PRO A 55 -3.74 -27.40 -11.41
C PRO A 55 -4.51 -26.42 -10.52
N LYS A 56 -5.46 -26.89 -9.71
CA LYS A 56 -6.20 -26.06 -8.75
C LYS A 56 -5.31 -25.46 -7.67
N ASP A 57 -4.24 -26.12 -7.28
CA ASP A 57 -3.28 -25.56 -6.33
C ASP A 57 -2.47 -24.45 -6.97
N PHE A 58 -2.16 -24.58 -8.26
CA PHE A 58 -1.53 -23.50 -9.03
C PHE A 58 -2.44 -22.27 -9.10
N GLU A 59 -3.70 -22.44 -9.47
CA GLU A 59 -4.68 -21.34 -9.55
C GLU A 59 -4.76 -20.57 -8.23
N LYS A 60 -4.88 -21.29 -7.10
CA LYS A 60 -4.93 -20.68 -5.77
C LYS A 60 -3.63 -19.97 -5.39
N ALA A 61 -2.50 -20.59 -5.64
CA ALA A 61 -1.19 -20.01 -5.35
C ALA A 61 -0.95 -18.75 -6.18
N PHE A 62 -1.30 -18.79 -7.47
CA PHE A 62 -1.22 -17.65 -8.36
C PHE A 62 -2.11 -16.50 -7.90
N ALA A 63 -3.38 -16.78 -7.62
CA ALA A 63 -4.33 -15.77 -7.15
C ALA A 63 -3.86 -15.09 -5.86
N ARG A 64 -3.29 -15.85 -4.91
CA ARG A 64 -2.72 -15.30 -3.67
C ARG A 64 -1.46 -14.45 -3.92
N ALA A 65 -0.58 -14.91 -4.78
CA ALA A 65 0.62 -14.16 -5.14
C ALA A 65 0.27 -12.86 -5.87
N TRP A 66 -0.68 -12.90 -6.78
CA TRP A 66 -1.20 -11.74 -7.50
C TRP A 66 -1.86 -10.74 -6.55
N PHE A 67 -2.72 -11.22 -5.65
CA PHE A 67 -3.33 -10.38 -4.63
C PHE A 67 -2.28 -9.69 -3.75
N LYS A 68 -1.27 -10.43 -3.29
CA LYS A 68 -0.16 -9.85 -2.52
C LYS A 68 0.58 -8.78 -3.32
N LEU A 69 0.90 -9.06 -4.58
CA LEU A 69 1.60 -8.11 -5.44
C LEU A 69 0.84 -6.80 -5.61
N THR A 70 -0.46 -6.88 -5.88
CA THR A 70 -1.30 -5.71 -6.20
C THR A 70 -1.78 -4.94 -4.98
N HIS A 71 -1.89 -5.59 -3.81
CA HIS A 71 -2.46 -5.00 -2.59
C HIS A 71 -1.44 -4.72 -1.49
N ARG A 72 -0.19 -5.11 -1.68
CA ARG A 72 0.86 -4.93 -0.67
C ARG A 72 0.99 -3.49 -0.20
N ASP A 73 0.79 -2.54 -1.09
CA ASP A 73 0.93 -1.11 -0.83
C ASP A 73 -0.38 -0.40 -0.55
N MET A 74 -1.51 -1.09 -0.52
CA MET A 74 -2.83 -0.47 -0.37
C MET A 74 -3.24 -0.21 1.09
N GLY A 75 -2.39 -0.55 2.04
CA GLY A 75 -2.66 -0.38 3.45
C GLY A 75 -3.67 -1.40 3.99
N PRO A 76 -4.36 -1.10 5.10
CA PRO A 76 -5.22 -2.06 5.78
C PRO A 76 -6.44 -2.43 4.94
N ARG A 77 -6.94 -3.67 5.14
CA ARG A 77 -8.08 -4.23 4.43
C ARG A 77 -9.36 -3.38 4.56
N THR A 78 -9.53 -2.65 5.64
CA THR A 78 -10.66 -1.74 5.86
C THR A 78 -10.77 -0.62 4.80
N ARG A 79 -9.72 -0.39 4.03
CA ARG A 79 -9.71 0.58 2.92
C ARG A 79 -10.07 -0.02 1.57
N TYR A 80 -10.23 -1.33 1.46
CA TYR A 80 -10.60 -1.97 0.21
C TYR A 80 -12.09 -1.80 -0.05
N LEU A 81 -12.46 -1.68 -1.31
CA LEU A 81 -13.83 -1.45 -1.76
C LEU A 81 -14.38 -2.64 -2.53
N GLY A 82 -15.68 -2.83 -2.42
CA GLY A 82 -16.42 -3.83 -3.19
C GLY A 82 -16.65 -5.16 -2.47
N SER A 83 -17.51 -5.97 -3.07
CA SER A 83 -17.97 -7.25 -2.49
C SER A 83 -16.96 -8.40 -2.58
N LEU A 84 -15.93 -8.25 -3.40
CA LEU A 84 -14.91 -9.28 -3.63
C LEU A 84 -13.72 -9.17 -2.69
N VAL A 85 -13.76 -8.24 -1.73
CA VAL A 85 -12.68 -8.09 -0.73
C VAL A 85 -12.53 -9.39 0.05
N PRO A 86 -11.34 -10.02 0.07
CA PRO A 86 -11.11 -11.23 0.84
C PRO A 86 -11.34 -11.00 2.34
N LYS A 87 -11.99 -11.95 3.00
CA LYS A 87 -12.23 -11.88 4.46
C LYS A 87 -10.98 -12.16 5.29
N GLU A 88 -10.04 -12.90 4.71
CA GLU A 88 -8.78 -13.26 5.36
C GLU A 88 -7.89 -12.02 5.53
N GLU A 89 -7.36 -11.83 6.74
CA GLU A 89 -6.28 -10.88 7.00
C GLU A 89 -4.94 -11.59 6.86
N LEU A 90 -4.08 -11.02 6.02
CA LEU A 90 -2.76 -11.58 5.75
C LEU A 90 -1.70 -10.75 6.48
N VAL A 91 -0.62 -11.40 6.91
CA VAL A 91 0.45 -10.80 7.71
C VAL A 91 1.05 -9.52 7.11
N TRP A 92 1.00 -9.37 5.80
CA TRP A 92 1.52 -8.21 5.09
C TRP A 92 0.51 -7.04 4.92
N GLN A 93 -0.70 -7.18 5.44
CA GLN A 93 -1.77 -6.16 5.30
C GLN A 93 -1.82 -5.14 6.43
N ASP A 94 -0.94 -5.23 7.41
CA ASP A 94 -0.86 -4.33 8.57
C ASP A 94 -2.23 -4.12 9.24
N PRO A 95 -2.80 -5.14 9.88
CA PRO A 95 -4.13 -5.03 10.48
C PRO A 95 -4.15 -3.89 11.51
N ILE A 96 -5.20 -3.07 11.45
CA ILE A 96 -5.41 -2.00 12.42
C ILE A 96 -5.91 -2.64 13.72
N PRO A 97 -5.25 -2.37 14.88
CA PRO A 97 -5.75 -2.82 16.16
C PRO A 97 -7.18 -2.31 16.43
N THR A 98 -7.98 -3.11 17.09
CA THR A 98 -9.31 -2.67 17.55
C THR A 98 -9.18 -1.55 18.57
N VAL A 99 -10.11 -0.58 18.50
CA VAL A 99 -10.17 0.50 19.50
C VAL A 99 -10.70 -0.09 20.81
N ASP A 100 -9.98 0.11 21.90
CA ASP A 100 -10.27 -0.39 23.24
C ASP A 100 -10.70 0.70 24.25
N HIS A 101 -10.97 1.90 23.74
CA HIS A 101 -11.38 3.05 24.54
C HIS A 101 -12.59 3.75 23.90
N LYS A 102 -13.27 4.61 24.71
CA LYS A 102 -14.37 5.42 24.21
C LYS A 102 -13.86 6.42 23.16
N LEU A 103 -14.54 6.48 22.04
CA LEU A 103 -14.25 7.49 21.00
C LEU A 103 -14.81 8.85 21.42
N VAL A 104 -14.20 9.92 20.91
CA VAL A 104 -14.70 11.29 21.07
C VAL A 104 -16.09 11.41 20.43
N ASP A 105 -17.00 12.08 21.13
CA ASP A 105 -18.35 12.37 20.64
C ASP A 105 -18.47 13.80 20.07
N ALA A 106 -19.66 14.17 19.64
CA ALA A 106 -19.91 15.49 19.07
C ALA A 106 -19.67 16.64 20.07
N GLY A 107 -19.91 16.41 21.36
CA GLY A 107 -19.65 17.38 22.42
C GLY A 107 -18.15 17.57 22.65
N ASP A 108 -17.40 16.48 22.66
CA ASP A 108 -15.93 16.50 22.72
C ASP A 108 -15.33 17.27 21.54
N VAL A 109 -15.85 17.02 20.34
CA VAL A 109 -15.40 17.72 19.12
C VAL A 109 -15.69 19.22 19.21
N ALA A 110 -16.88 19.62 19.70
CA ALA A 110 -17.23 21.02 19.89
C ALA A 110 -16.29 21.69 20.89
N THR A 111 -16.00 21.03 22.01
CA THR A 111 -15.08 21.51 23.04
C THR A 111 -13.66 21.70 22.51
N LEU A 112 -13.15 20.72 21.76
CA LEU A 112 -11.82 20.81 21.15
C LEU A 112 -11.73 21.93 20.11
N LYS A 113 -12.77 22.11 19.28
CA LYS A 113 -12.85 23.23 18.34
C LYS A 113 -12.79 24.59 19.05
N SER A 114 -13.56 24.76 20.13
CA SER A 114 -13.52 25.99 20.91
C SER A 114 -12.11 26.28 21.45
N LYS A 115 -11.47 25.28 22.07
CA LYS A 115 -10.09 25.41 22.59
C LYS A 115 -9.08 25.78 21.50
N ILE A 116 -9.22 25.23 20.31
CA ILE A 116 -8.37 25.57 19.17
C ILE A 116 -8.59 27.00 18.71
N MET A 117 -9.84 27.45 18.63
CA MET A 117 -10.17 28.83 18.26
C MET A 117 -9.67 29.85 19.29
N ASP A 118 -9.69 29.50 20.58
CA ASP A 118 -9.26 30.35 21.71
C ASP A 118 -7.73 30.28 21.95
N SER A 119 -7.00 29.48 21.18
CA SER A 119 -5.56 29.25 21.40
C SER A 119 -4.64 30.40 20.99
N GLY A 120 -5.18 31.44 20.33
CA GLY A 120 -4.42 32.56 19.81
C GLY A 120 -3.65 32.25 18.49
N LEU A 121 -3.82 31.06 17.94
CA LEU A 121 -3.31 30.75 16.61
C LEU A 121 -4.16 31.46 15.53
N SER A 122 -3.50 32.02 14.53
CA SER A 122 -4.20 32.63 13.40
C SER A 122 -4.82 31.57 12.49
N VAL A 123 -5.85 31.95 11.76
CA VAL A 123 -6.46 31.09 10.72
C VAL A 123 -5.42 30.63 9.71
N SER A 124 -4.48 31.49 9.31
CA SER A 124 -3.40 31.15 8.37
C SER A 124 -2.50 30.05 8.91
N GLU A 125 -2.08 30.12 10.16
CA GLU A 125 -1.25 29.11 10.82
C GLU A 125 -1.98 27.76 10.88
N LEU A 126 -3.25 27.75 11.26
CA LEU A 126 -4.06 26.54 11.34
C LEU A 126 -4.28 25.90 9.97
N VAL A 127 -4.67 26.70 8.96
CA VAL A 127 -4.92 26.22 7.60
C VAL A 127 -3.64 25.66 6.97
N ARG A 128 -2.51 26.37 7.12
CA ARG A 128 -1.23 25.96 6.58
C ARG A 128 -0.75 24.63 7.17
N THR A 129 -0.88 24.47 8.47
CA THR A 129 -0.54 23.22 9.16
C THR A 129 -1.49 22.07 8.76
N ALA A 130 -2.78 22.33 8.70
CA ALA A 130 -3.76 21.33 8.24
C ALA A 130 -3.50 20.89 6.82
N TRP A 131 -3.23 21.82 5.91
CA TRP A 131 -2.87 21.52 4.53
C TRP A 131 -1.58 20.72 4.43
N ALA A 132 -0.52 21.12 5.11
CA ALA A 132 0.75 20.40 5.13
C ALA A 132 0.60 18.96 5.63
N SER A 133 -0.25 18.72 6.63
CA SER A 133 -0.51 17.37 7.13
C SER A 133 -1.35 16.53 6.17
N ALA A 134 -2.26 17.13 5.41
CA ALA A 134 -3.23 16.45 4.55
C ALA A 134 -2.79 16.35 3.08
N SER A 135 -1.81 17.14 2.64
CA SER A 135 -1.43 17.29 1.22
C SER A 135 -0.93 16.00 0.54
N THR A 136 -0.58 14.98 1.31
CA THR A 136 -0.17 13.67 0.81
C THR A 136 -1.35 12.73 0.53
N PHE A 137 -2.59 13.17 0.80
CA PHE A 137 -3.77 12.34 0.56
C PHE A 137 -3.97 12.07 -0.93
N ARG A 138 -4.27 10.82 -1.24
CA ARG A 138 -4.49 10.33 -2.59
C ARG A 138 -5.85 9.62 -2.66
N GLU A 139 -6.77 10.16 -3.44
CA GLU A 139 -8.15 9.66 -3.49
C GLU A 139 -8.25 8.27 -4.15
N THR A 140 -7.37 7.97 -5.09
CA THR A 140 -7.41 6.71 -5.85
C THR A 140 -7.23 5.46 -4.99
N ASP A 141 -6.46 5.55 -3.92
CA ASP A 141 -6.16 4.42 -3.01
C ASP A 141 -6.33 4.80 -1.53
N TYR A 142 -6.83 5.98 -1.25
CA TYR A 142 -7.03 6.54 0.10
C TYR A 142 -5.77 6.58 0.98
N ARG A 143 -4.59 6.65 0.36
CA ARG A 143 -3.31 6.72 1.06
C ARG A 143 -2.93 8.15 1.41
N GLY A 144 -2.01 8.27 2.36
CA GLY A 144 -1.53 9.55 2.83
C GLY A 144 -2.53 10.25 3.76
N GLY A 145 -2.57 11.58 3.69
CA GLY A 145 -3.39 12.41 4.56
C GLY A 145 -2.81 12.59 5.96
N ALA A 146 -3.65 13.08 6.87
CA ALA A 146 -3.25 13.51 8.21
C ALA A 146 -2.97 12.37 9.21
N ASN A 147 -2.64 11.18 8.74
CA ASN A 147 -2.38 9.99 9.58
C ASN A 147 -1.32 10.25 10.65
N GLY A 148 -1.74 10.42 11.92
CA GLY A 148 -0.85 10.63 13.05
C GLY A 148 -0.01 11.90 12.95
N ALA A 149 -0.44 12.88 12.14
CA ALA A 149 0.26 14.14 11.91
C ALA A 149 1.77 13.95 11.62
N ARG A 150 2.10 13.13 10.64
CA ARG A 150 3.50 12.84 10.24
C ARG A 150 4.31 14.09 9.93
N VAL A 151 3.66 15.19 9.58
CA VAL A 151 4.29 16.51 9.38
C VAL A 151 5.12 16.98 10.59
N ARG A 152 4.79 16.51 11.80
CA ARG A 152 5.54 16.79 13.04
C ARG A 152 6.83 16.00 13.20
N LEU A 153 7.06 15.00 12.36
CA LEU A 153 8.20 14.09 12.44
C LEU A 153 9.29 14.45 11.42
N ALA A 154 10.54 14.14 11.78
CA ALA A 154 11.64 14.24 10.82
C ALA A 154 11.43 13.20 9.68
N PRO A 155 11.81 13.54 8.44
CA PRO A 155 12.39 14.81 8.00
C PRO A 155 11.35 15.90 7.67
N GLN A 156 10.04 15.59 7.66
CA GLN A 156 9.00 16.50 7.17
C GLN A 156 8.89 17.79 7.96
N LYS A 157 9.06 17.74 9.27
CA LYS A 157 9.01 18.93 10.14
C LYS A 157 10.07 19.99 9.79
N ASP A 158 11.17 19.56 9.17
CA ASP A 158 12.33 20.41 8.87
C ASP A 158 12.32 20.90 7.41
N TRP A 159 11.35 20.49 6.59
CA TRP A 159 11.23 20.96 5.22
C TRP A 159 10.80 22.42 5.15
N ALA A 160 11.50 23.22 4.34
CA ALA A 160 11.21 24.64 4.18
C ALA A 160 9.76 24.93 3.78
N VAL A 161 9.14 24.06 2.95
CA VAL A 161 7.75 24.18 2.52
C VAL A 161 6.76 24.12 3.69
N ASN A 162 7.13 23.48 4.79
CA ASN A 162 6.29 23.33 6.00
C ASN A 162 6.50 24.48 7.00
N THR A 163 7.36 25.45 6.69
CA THR A 163 7.66 26.61 7.55
C THR A 163 7.97 26.16 8.99
N PRO A 164 9.14 25.54 9.26
CA PRO A 164 9.43 24.80 10.49
C PRO A 164 9.12 25.53 11.81
N ALA A 165 9.44 26.82 11.89
CA ALA A 165 9.19 27.61 13.12
C ALA A 165 7.69 27.81 13.39
N GLU A 166 6.89 28.06 12.37
CA GLU A 166 5.44 28.20 12.47
C GLU A 166 4.80 26.84 12.81
N LEU A 167 5.22 25.79 12.09
CA LEU A 167 4.76 24.42 12.35
C LEU A 167 5.02 23.98 13.79
N ASP A 168 6.23 24.21 14.31
CA ASP A 168 6.59 23.88 15.69
C ASP A 168 5.68 24.61 16.72
N LYS A 169 5.40 25.90 16.51
CA LYS A 169 4.47 26.67 17.33
C LYS A 169 3.08 26.05 17.33
N VAL A 170 2.53 25.73 16.14
CA VAL A 170 1.18 25.18 15.99
C VAL A 170 1.09 23.80 16.62
N VAL A 171 2.06 22.92 16.32
CA VAL A 171 2.08 21.55 16.86
C VAL A 171 2.15 21.56 18.38
N LYS A 172 3.03 22.34 18.99
CA LYS A 172 3.12 22.45 20.47
C LYS A 172 1.82 22.94 21.10
N THR A 173 1.15 23.90 20.48
CA THR A 173 -0.15 24.39 20.96
C THR A 173 -1.21 23.30 20.90
N LEU A 174 -1.31 22.59 19.78
CA LEU A 174 -2.28 21.49 19.61
C LEU A 174 -1.99 20.29 20.52
N GLU A 175 -0.73 19.95 20.73
CA GLU A 175 -0.31 18.91 21.69
C GLU A 175 -0.66 19.28 23.13
N GLY A 176 -0.54 20.55 23.50
CA GLY A 176 -1.00 21.05 24.80
C GLY A 176 -2.51 20.86 24.97
N ILE A 177 -3.30 21.24 23.98
CA ILE A 177 -4.76 21.06 24.01
C ILE A 177 -5.12 19.56 24.11
N GLN A 178 -4.43 18.70 23.35
CA GLN A 178 -4.63 17.24 23.39
C GLN A 178 -4.32 16.69 24.80
N GLN A 179 -3.21 17.08 25.39
CA GLN A 179 -2.82 16.61 26.72
C GLN A 179 -3.82 17.00 27.79
N ASP A 180 -4.30 18.25 27.75
CA ASP A 180 -5.30 18.76 28.72
C ASP A 180 -6.65 18.10 28.54
N PHE A 181 -7.07 17.85 27.29
CA PHE A 181 -8.28 17.10 26.98
C PHE A 181 -8.19 15.66 27.52
N ASN A 182 -7.10 14.96 27.22
CA ASN A 182 -6.92 13.58 27.65
C ASN A 182 -6.83 13.44 29.18
N LYS A 183 -6.26 14.42 29.89
CA LYS A 183 -6.26 14.45 31.37
C LYS A 183 -7.67 14.57 31.94
N ALA A 184 -8.54 15.33 31.29
CA ALA A 184 -9.91 15.54 31.72
C ALA A 184 -10.85 14.36 31.48
N GLN A 185 -10.44 13.40 30.59
CA GLN A 185 -11.22 12.20 30.29
C GLN A 185 -10.89 10.99 31.20
N LYS A 186 -9.89 11.09 32.05
CA LYS A 186 -9.53 10.08 33.05
C LYS A 186 -10.39 10.22 34.31
#